data_07360fc1b74a24fe13008e81419419ac
#
_entry.id   07360fc1b74a24fe13008e81419419ac
#
_cell.length_a   1.000
_cell.length_b   1.000
_cell.length_c   1.000
_cell.angle_alpha   90.00
_cell.angle_beta   90.00
_cell.angle_gamma   90.00
#
_symmetry.space_group_name_H-M   'P 1'
#
loop_
_entity.id
_entity.type
_entity.pdbx_description
1 polymer ?
#
loop_
_entity_poly.entity_id
_entity_poly.type
_entity_poly.pdbx_seq_one_letter_code
_entity_poly.pdbx_strand_id
1 'polypeptide(L)'
;INQQIPSIANELNEINKQHFDIEHSIGFTGRDKIYEVLHKLQEVLFPGIYTYKPFDETRVQLSISHNLSSAAIDLRDIVEKVLIYHQTKTGCDCKEEQCRAKADEVVMNLMNKIPEIRKMIQTDIEAAYNGDPAAISTEEILLSYPSTLAVCIHRIAHELYKMDVQIIPRIMSEYSHKLTGIDIHPGASIG
;
A
#
# COMPACT_ATOMS: atom_id res chain seq x y z
N ILE A 1 -40.79 16.29 0.31
CA ILE A 1 -39.46 15.68 0.46
C ILE A 1 -39.55 14.15 0.33
N ASN A 2 -40.39 13.47 1.09
CA ASN A 2 -40.48 11.99 1.10
C ASN A 2 -40.92 11.35 -0.23
N GLN A 3 -41.66 12.04 -1.08
CA GLN A 3 -42.11 11.51 -2.38
C GLN A 3 -41.05 11.65 -3.50
N GLN A 4 -40.11 12.55 -3.38
CA GLN A 4 -39.08 12.78 -4.40
C GLN A 4 -37.80 11.92 -4.18
N ILE A 5 -37.50 11.55 -2.94
CA ILE A 5 -36.33 10.77 -2.59
C ILE A 5 -36.23 9.44 -3.35
N PRO A 6 -37.34 8.63 -3.48
CA PRO A 6 -37.24 7.38 -4.24
C PRO A 6 -36.89 7.58 -5.73
N SER A 7 -37.41 8.63 -6.35
CA SER A 7 -37.08 8.97 -7.75
C SER A 7 -35.60 9.34 -7.91
N ILE A 8 -35.10 10.19 -7.01
CA ILE A 8 -33.68 10.59 -6.98
C ILE A 8 -32.79 9.37 -6.75
N ALA A 9 -33.16 8.49 -5.82
CA ALA A 9 -32.40 7.29 -5.53
C ALA A 9 -32.33 6.34 -6.74
N ASN A 10 -33.46 6.19 -7.46
CA ASN A 10 -33.49 5.36 -8.68
C ASN A 10 -32.61 5.97 -9.78
N GLU A 11 -32.68 7.28 -10.00
CA GLU A 11 -31.84 7.97 -11.00
C GLU A 11 -30.35 7.82 -10.68
N LEU A 12 -29.96 8.04 -9.42
CA LEU A 12 -28.57 7.82 -8.97
C LEU A 12 -28.13 6.37 -9.14
N ASN A 13 -29.00 5.40 -8.85
CA ASN A 13 -28.69 3.99 -9.02
C ASN A 13 -28.46 3.63 -10.49
N GLU A 14 -29.28 4.16 -11.41
CA GLU A 14 -29.09 3.92 -12.85
C GLU A 14 -27.79 4.58 -13.37
N ILE A 15 -27.47 5.80 -12.93
CA ILE A 15 -26.17 6.45 -13.25
C ILE A 15 -25.01 5.61 -12.75
N ASN A 16 -25.07 5.14 -11.50
CA ASN A 16 -23.99 4.34 -10.92
C ASN A 16 -23.78 3.02 -11.68
N LYS A 17 -24.86 2.31 -12.03
CA LYS A 17 -24.77 1.06 -12.83
C LYS A 17 -24.12 1.26 -14.20
N GLN A 18 -24.31 2.43 -14.83
CA GLN A 18 -23.72 2.73 -16.13
C GLN A 18 -22.21 3.01 -16.07
N HIS A 19 -21.71 3.53 -14.94
CA HIS A 19 -20.36 4.06 -14.84
C HIS A 19 -19.44 3.26 -13.91
N PHE A 20 -19.99 2.54 -12.92
CA PHE A 20 -19.22 1.84 -11.92
C PHE A 20 -19.65 0.38 -11.78
N ASP A 21 -18.66 -0.50 -11.75
CA ASP A 21 -18.84 -1.89 -11.35
C ASP A 21 -18.75 -1.98 -9.81
N ILE A 22 -19.88 -1.81 -9.16
CA ILE A 22 -19.96 -1.76 -7.69
C ILE A 22 -19.68 -3.14 -7.07
N GLU A 23 -20.01 -4.22 -7.79
CA GLU A 23 -19.90 -5.58 -7.29
C GLU A 23 -18.43 -6.04 -7.17
N HIS A 24 -17.60 -5.71 -8.16
CA HIS A 24 -16.21 -6.18 -8.22
C HIS A 24 -15.19 -5.12 -7.79
N SER A 25 -15.59 -3.84 -7.64
CA SER A 25 -14.69 -2.78 -7.20
C SER A 25 -14.23 -3.00 -5.74
N ILE A 26 -12.96 -2.69 -5.46
CA ILE A 26 -12.46 -2.67 -4.07
C ILE A 26 -13.09 -1.56 -3.23
N GLY A 27 -13.61 -0.51 -3.87
CA GLY A 27 -14.25 0.64 -3.20
C GLY A 27 -13.33 1.40 -2.25
N PHE A 28 -13.93 2.33 -1.50
CA PHE A 28 -13.19 3.09 -0.47
C PHE A 28 -12.74 2.20 0.70
N THR A 29 -13.48 1.17 1.04
CA THR A 29 -13.08 0.21 2.08
C THR A 29 -11.79 -0.53 1.70
N GLY A 30 -11.65 -0.95 0.44
CA GLY A 30 -10.41 -1.57 -0.04
C GLY A 30 -9.25 -0.58 -0.08
N ARG A 31 -9.51 0.68 -0.47
CA ARG A 31 -8.51 1.75 -0.37
C ARG A 31 -8.00 1.94 1.06
N ASP A 32 -8.90 2.02 2.04
CA ASP A 32 -8.54 2.23 3.44
C ASP A 32 -7.76 1.03 4.00
N LYS A 33 -8.09 -0.19 3.58
CA LYS A 33 -7.27 -1.39 3.88
C LYS A 33 -5.85 -1.32 3.29
N ILE A 34 -5.67 -0.72 2.11
CA ILE A 34 -4.32 -0.50 1.54
C ILE A 34 -3.50 0.42 2.46
N TYR A 35 -4.12 1.45 3.04
CA TYR A 35 -3.46 2.32 4.02
C TYR A 35 -3.07 1.56 5.29
N GLU A 36 -3.94 0.68 5.79
CA GLU A 36 -3.63 -0.19 6.93
C GLU A 36 -2.47 -1.14 6.63
N VAL A 37 -2.43 -1.72 5.43
CA VAL A 37 -1.29 -2.55 4.98
C VAL A 37 0.01 -1.74 4.99
N LEU A 38 0.01 -0.51 4.46
CA LEU A 38 1.18 0.36 4.50
C LEU A 38 1.64 0.63 5.93
N HIS A 39 0.73 0.94 6.86
CA HIS A 39 1.07 1.16 8.26
C HIS A 39 1.71 -0.08 8.91
N LYS A 40 1.14 -1.28 8.67
CA LYS A 40 1.72 -2.54 9.18
C LYS A 40 3.12 -2.79 8.62
N LEU A 41 3.34 -2.52 7.32
CA LEU A 41 4.65 -2.66 6.70
C LEU A 41 5.65 -1.63 7.24
N GLN A 42 5.24 -0.39 7.53
CA GLN A 42 6.08 0.59 8.19
C GLN A 42 6.51 0.14 9.61
N GLU A 43 5.60 -0.46 10.37
CA GLU A 43 5.93 -1.06 11.68
C GLU A 43 6.91 -2.24 11.55
N VAL A 44 6.81 -3.03 10.47
CA VAL A 44 7.76 -4.11 10.16
C VAL A 44 9.13 -3.57 9.79
N LEU A 45 9.17 -2.51 8.98
CA LEU A 45 10.42 -1.88 8.53
C LEU A 45 11.15 -1.16 9.67
N PHE A 46 10.42 -0.56 10.58
CA PHE A 46 10.96 0.24 11.70
C PHE A 46 10.26 -0.12 13.02
N PRO A 47 10.52 -1.32 13.55
CA PRO A 47 9.88 -1.76 14.79
C PRO A 47 10.29 -0.86 15.95
N GLY A 48 9.29 -0.44 16.76
CA GLY A 48 9.49 0.45 17.89
C GLY A 48 9.52 1.96 17.58
N ILE A 49 9.60 2.35 16.30
CA ILE A 49 9.51 3.75 15.86
C ILE A 49 8.05 4.16 15.63
N TYR A 50 7.29 3.34 14.92
CA TYR A 50 5.86 3.61 14.61
C TYR A 50 4.90 3.15 15.72
N THR A 51 5.37 2.42 16.73
CA THR A 51 4.55 1.96 17.87
C THR A 51 4.98 2.57 19.17
N TYR A 52 4.01 3.05 19.96
CA TYR A 52 4.21 3.75 21.24
C TYR A 52 4.52 2.81 22.42
N LYS A 53 4.79 1.54 22.20
CA LYS A 53 5.02 0.56 23.28
C LYS A 53 6.52 0.33 23.47
N PRO A 54 7.01 0.31 24.75
CA PRO A 54 8.38 -0.10 24.99
C PRO A 54 8.55 -1.54 24.52
N PHE A 55 9.49 -1.75 23.61
CA PHE A 55 9.84 -3.05 23.07
C PHE A 55 10.93 -3.69 23.93
N ASP A 56 10.64 -4.89 24.42
CA ASP A 56 11.71 -5.80 24.75
C ASP A 56 12.07 -6.62 23.47
N GLU A 57 13.33 -7.02 23.33
CA GLU A 57 13.84 -7.70 22.13
C GLU A 57 13.06 -8.98 21.77
N THR A 58 12.52 -9.67 22.77
CA THR A 58 11.73 -10.90 22.56
C THR A 58 10.39 -10.62 21.90
N ARG A 59 9.83 -9.43 22.10
CA ARG A 59 8.56 -9.01 21.53
C ARG A 59 8.70 -8.40 20.12
N VAL A 60 9.87 -7.87 19.79
CA VAL A 60 10.12 -7.28 18.46
C VAL A 60 9.90 -8.31 17.37
N GLN A 61 10.50 -9.49 17.47
CA GLN A 61 10.34 -10.54 16.48
C GLN A 61 8.88 -11.01 16.34
N LEU A 62 8.15 -11.13 17.45
CA LEU A 62 6.73 -11.47 17.43
C LEU A 62 5.89 -10.40 16.77
N SER A 63 6.17 -9.12 17.04
CA SER A 63 5.48 -7.98 16.42
C SER A 63 5.73 -7.93 14.92
N ILE A 64 6.98 -8.10 14.46
CA ILE A 64 7.32 -8.16 13.04
C ILE A 64 6.55 -9.31 12.37
N SER A 65 6.59 -10.52 12.95
CA SER A 65 5.90 -11.68 12.39
C SER A 65 4.40 -11.49 12.32
N HIS A 66 3.79 -10.91 13.35
CA HIS A 66 2.36 -10.63 13.40
C HIS A 66 1.95 -9.60 12.32
N ASN A 67 2.63 -8.46 12.26
CA ASN A 67 2.30 -7.40 11.31
C ASN A 67 2.57 -7.83 9.87
N LEU A 68 3.65 -8.58 9.63
CA LEU A 68 3.97 -9.10 8.30
C LEU A 68 2.89 -10.09 7.82
N SER A 69 2.48 -11.03 8.69
CA SER A 69 1.42 -11.98 8.38
C SER A 69 0.07 -11.28 8.15
N SER A 70 -0.28 -10.33 9.00
CA SER A 70 -1.52 -9.57 8.88
C SER A 70 -1.53 -8.72 7.60
N ALA A 71 -0.43 -8.03 7.28
CA ALA A 71 -0.29 -7.27 6.04
C ALA A 71 -0.38 -8.18 4.80
N ALA A 72 0.24 -9.36 4.84
CA ALA A 72 0.18 -10.32 3.75
C ALA A 72 -1.25 -10.81 3.49
N ILE A 73 -2.00 -11.15 4.52
CA ILE A 73 -3.40 -11.61 4.41
C ILE A 73 -4.27 -10.49 3.81
N ASP A 74 -4.21 -9.29 4.37
CA ASP A 74 -5.03 -8.17 3.90
C ASP A 74 -4.67 -7.78 2.45
N LEU A 75 -3.39 -7.72 2.13
CA LEU A 75 -2.93 -7.38 0.77
C LEU A 75 -3.34 -8.45 -0.24
N ARG A 76 -3.25 -9.73 0.12
CA ARG A 76 -3.65 -10.85 -0.73
C ARG A 76 -5.12 -10.74 -1.12
N ASP A 77 -6.01 -10.47 -0.16
CA ASP A 77 -7.44 -10.33 -0.42
C ASP A 77 -7.75 -9.13 -1.33
N ILE A 78 -7.00 -8.04 -1.19
CA ILE A 78 -7.15 -6.86 -2.04
C ILE A 78 -6.62 -7.14 -3.45
N VAL A 79 -5.45 -7.75 -3.58
CA VAL A 79 -4.85 -8.10 -4.89
C VAL A 79 -5.75 -9.06 -5.64
N GLU A 80 -6.29 -10.10 -4.99
CA GLU A 80 -7.25 -11.04 -5.61
C GLU A 80 -8.45 -10.29 -6.19
N LYS A 81 -9.08 -9.41 -5.42
CA LYS A 81 -10.21 -8.59 -5.89
C LYS A 81 -9.84 -7.69 -7.07
N VAL A 82 -8.68 -7.06 -7.05
CA VAL A 82 -8.21 -6.20 -8.14
C VAL A 82 -7.97 -7.03 -9.41
N LEU A 83 -7.40 -8.21 -9.30
CA LEU A 83 -7.19 -9.12 -10.43
C LEU A 83 -8.52 -9.59 -11.04
N ILE A 84 -9.49 -9.99 -10.22
CA ILE A 84 -10.83 -10.37 -10.68
C ILE A 84 -11.52 -9.19 -11.38
N TYR A 85 -11.49 -8.00 -10.78
CA TYR A 85 -12.05 -6.79 -11.40
C TYR A 85 -11.43 -6.48 -12.76
N HIS A 86 -10.10 -6.57 -12.87
CA HIS A 86 -9.41 -6.32 -14.13
C HIS A 86 -9.80 -7.34 -15.22
N GLN A 87 -9.97 -8.60 -14.84
CA GLN A 87 -10.42 -9.65 -15.77
C GLN A 87 -11.82 -9.41 -16.29
N THR A 88 -12.77 -9.03 -15.42
CA THR A 88 -14.15 -8.73 -15.85
C THR A 88 -14.19 -7.56 -16.83
N LYS A 89 -13.29 -6.59 -16.69
CA LYS A 89 -13.19 -5.42 -17.58
C LYS A 89 -12.52 -5.73 -18.92
N THR A 90 -11.54 -6.62 -18.94
CA THR A 90 -10.78 -6.96 -20.17
C THR A 90 -11.34 -8.13 -20.94
N GLY A 91 -12.38 -8.82 -20.39
CA GLY A 91 -12.97 -10.01 -21.03
C GLY A 91 -12.03 -11.22 -21.05
N CYS A 92 -11.04 -11.25 -20.16
CA CYS A 92 -10.12 -12.38 -20.04
C CYS A 92 -10.80 -13.55 -19.33
N ASP A 93 -10.76 -14.74 -19.94
CA ASP A 93 -11.46 -15.95 -19.46
C ASP A 93 -10.63 -16.73 -18.42
N CYS A 94 -10.03 -16.01 -17.48
CA CYS A 94 -9.27 -16.63 -16.38
C CYS A 94 -10.19 -17.08 -15.25
N LYS A 95 -9.94 -18.26 -14.69
CA LYS A 95 -10.70 -18.76 -13.54
C LYS A 95 -10.31 -18.01 -12.26
N GLU A 96 -11.25 -17.82 -11.34
CA GLU A 96 -10.98 -17.20 -10.01
C GLU A 96 -9.82 -17.85 -9.26
N GLU A 97 -9.66 -19.18 -9.38
CA GLU A 97 -8.53 -19.90 -8.79
C GLU A 97 -7.16 -19.41 -9.29
N GLN A 98 -7.09 -18.97 -10.56
CA GLN A 98 -5.85 -18.41 -11.13
C GLN A 98 -5.56 -17.01 -10.59
N CYS A 99 -6.60 -16.20 -10.36
CA CYS A 99 -6.45 -14.91 -9.70
C CYS A 99 -5.96 -15.09 -8.27
N ARG A 100 -6.50 -16.06 -7.55
CA ARG A 100 -6.07 -16.40 -6.20
C ARG A 100 -4.60 -16.82 -6.15
N ALA A 101 -4.20 -17.76 -6.99
CA ALA A 101 -2.82 -18.22 -7.07
C ALA A 101 -1.87 -17.08 -7.46
N LYS A 102 -2.28 -16.19 -8.37
CA LYS A 102 -1.50 -15.01 -8.73
C LYS A 102 -1.39 -13.99 -7.60
N ALA A 103 -2.46 -13.79 -6.82
CA ALA A 103 -2.44 -12.94 -5.64
C ALA A 103 -1.47 -13.47 -4.58
N ASP A 104 -1.49 -14.79 -4.32
CA ASP A 104 -0.55 -15.44 -3.42
C ASP A 104 0.91 -15.25 -3.88
N GLU A 105 1.19 -15.43 -5.18
CA GLU A 105 2.53 -15.21 -5.77
C GLU A 105 3.00 -13.76 -5.58
N VAL A 106 2.16 -12.78 -5.93
CA VAL A 106 2.47 -11.36 -5.82
C VAL A 106 2.82 -10.99 -4.37
N VAL A 107 1.97 -11.41 -3.43
CA VAL A 107 2.18 -11.07 -2.02
C VAL A 107 3.43 -11.72 -1.46
N MET A 108 3.67 -13.01 -1.76
CA MET A 108 4.89 -13.68 -1.30
C MET A 108 6.15 -13.05 -1.91
N ASN A 109 6.11 -12.64 -3.18
CA ASN A 109 7.22 -11.92 -3.80
C ASN A 109 7.48 -10.57 -3.12
N LEU A 110 6.43 -9.80 -2.80
CA LEU A 110 6.60 -8.56 -2.03
C LEU A 110 7.18 -8.83 -0.63
N MET A 111 6.63 -9.81 0.11
CA MET A 111 7.12 -10.14 1.47
C MET A 111 8.60 -10.51 1.45
N ASN A 112 9.03 -11.28 0.45
CA ASN A 112 10.44 -11.65 0.27
C ASN A 112 11.34 -10.43 -0.06
N LYS A 113 10.76 -9.34 -0.61
CA LYS A 113 11.48 -8.09 -0.91
C LYS A 113 11.59 -7.15 0.29
N ILE A 114 10.79 -7.31 1.34
CA ILE A 114 10.79 -6.39 2.49
C ILE A 114 12.19 -6.19 3.12
N PRO A 115 13.03 -7.23 3.32
CA PRO A 115 14.37 -7.01 3.85
C PRO A 115 15.28 -6.18 2.94
N GLU A 116 15.15 -6.34 1.61
CA GLU A 116 15.89 -5.56 0.62
C GLU A 116 15.42 -4.10 0.62
N ILE A 117 14.11 -3.88 0.62
CA ILE A 117 13.49 -2.54 0.75
C ILE A 117 14.00 -1.86 2.02
N ARG A 118 14.05 -2.56 3.17
CA ARG A 118 14.57 -1.99 4.42
C ARG A 118 16.03 -1.53 4.30
N LYS A 119 16.86 -2.31 3.63
CA LYS A 119 18.28 -1.94 3.39
C LYS A 119 18.38 -0.69 2.52
N MET A 120 17.58 -0.61 1.45
CA MET A 120 17.56 0.57 0.58
C MET A 120 17.09 1.82 1.30
N ILE A 121 16.04 1.73 2.13
CA ILE A 121 15.57 2.87 2.93
C ILE A 121 16.66 3.32 3.93
N GLN A 122 17.47 2.40 4.45
CA GLN A 122 18.60 2.78 5.30
C GLN A 122 19.60 3.65 4.56
N THR A 123 19.93 3.31 3.31
CA THR A 123 20.83 4.14 2.49
C THR A 123 20.21 5.49 2.13
N ASP A 124 18.89 5.57 1.94
CA ASP A 124 18.16 6.84 1.73
C ASP A 124 18.27 7.76 2.94
N ILE A 125 18.10 7.20 4.15
CA ILE A 125 18.21 7.95 5.40
C ILE A 125 19.64 8.47 5.59
N GLU A 126 20.64 7.62 5.34
CA GLU A 126 22.06 8.00 5.44
C GLU A 126 22.43 9.08 4.41
N ALA A 127 21.93 8.96 3.18
CA ALA A 127 22.15 9.97 2.15
C ALA A 127 21.52 11.32 2.51
N ALA A 128 20.30 11.30 3.07
CA ALA A 128 19.63 12.51 3.53
C ALA A 128 20.39 13.16 4.69
N TYR A 129 20.85 12.37 5.66
CA TYR A 129 21.67 12.85 6.77
C TYR A 129 22.99 13.48 6.32
N ASN A 130 23.69 12.81 5.40
CA ASN A 130 24.98 13.30 4.88
C ASN A 130 24.81 14.53 3.96
N GLY A 131 23.64 14.68 3.33
CA GLY A 131 23.35 15.78 2.40
C GLY A 131 22.82 17.05 3.09
N ASP A 132 22.38 16.97 4.35
CA ASP A 132 21.82 18.11 5.09
C ASP A 132 22.70 18.48 6.29
N PRO A 133 23.49 19.58 6.20
CA PRO A 133 24.32 20.02 7.31
C PRO A 133 23.53 20.41 8.59
N ALA A 134 22.23 20.62 8.48
CA ALA A 134 21.37 20.98 9.63
C ALA A 134 20.82 19.74 10.34
N ALA A 135 20.90 18.56 9.76
CA ALA A 135 20.41 17.32 10.35
C ALA A 135 21.26 16.91 11.57
N ILE A 136 20.62 16.64 12.68
CA ILE A 136 21.27 16.29 13.95
C ILE A 136 21.51 14.78 14.04
N SER A 137 20.62 13.96 13.48
CA SER A 137 20.71 12.50 13.51
C SER A 137 19.92 11.82 12.41
N THR A 138 20.23 10.56 12.14
CA THR A 138 19.43 9.71 11.23
C THR A 138 18.02 9.43 11.76
N GLU A 139 17.84 9.47 13.08
CA GLU A 139 16.53 9.35 13.72
C GLU A 139 15.65 10.57 13.42
N GLU A 140 16.23 11.78 13.45
CA GLU A 140 15.54 13.01 13.04
C GLU A 140 15.08 12.93 11.57
N ILE A 141 15.95 12.47 10.67
CA ILE A 141 15.61 12.26 9.27
C ILE A 141 14.40 11.32 9.14
N LEU A 142 14.42 10.19 9.85
CA LEU A 142 13.33 9.21 9.81
C LEU A 142 12.02 9.77 10.35
N LEU A 143 12.06 10.54 11.43
CA LEU A 143 10.85 10.99 12.13
C LEU A 143 10.26 12.29 11.57
N SER A 144 11.08 13.16 10.99
CA SER A 144 10.65 14.51 10.64
C SER A 144 10.70 14.85 9.14
N TYR A 145 11.48 14.12 8.33
CA TYR A 145 11.60 14.45 6.91
C TYR A 145 10.49 13.79 6.09
N PRO A 146 9.62 14.57 5.41
CA PRO A 146 8.56 14.01 4.57
C PRO A 146 9.10 13.12 3.43
N SER A 147 10.31 13.42 2.94
CA SER A 147 10.97 12.66 1.89
C SER A 147 11.22 11.21 2.29
N THR A 148 11.55 10.94 3.55
CA THR A 148 11.78 9.57 4.06
C THR A 148 10.49 8.74 3.99
N LEU A 149 9.37 9.33 4.39
CA LEU A 149 8.07 8.67 4.29
C LEU A 149 7.67 8.44 2.83
N ALA A 150 7.87 9.45 1.96
CA ALA A 150 7.54 9.36 0.55
C ALA A 150 8.32 8.24 -0.15
N VAL A 151 9.63 8.17 0.07
CA VAL A 151 10.50 7.15 -0.53
C VAL A 151 10.19 5.77 0.05
N CYS A 152 9.90 5.66 1.35
CA CYS A 152 9.49 4.40 1.98
C CYS A 152 8.25 3.81 1.31
N ILE A 153 7.20 4.60 1.15
CA ILE A 153 5.96 4.15 0.50
C ILE A 153 6.21 3.86 -0.98
N HIS A 154 6.99 4.71 -1.66
CA HIS A 154 7.33 4.52 -3.06
C HIS A 154 8.02 3.17 -3.31
N ARG A 155 9.02 2.78 -2.51
CA ARG A 155 9.74 1.52 -2.68
C ARG A 155 8.83 0.30 -2.55
N ILE A 156 7.83 0.33 -1.66
CA ILE A 156 6.81 -0.72 -1.55
C ILE A 156 5.89 -0.73 -2.79
N ALA A 157 5.38 0.45 -3.17
CA ALA A 157 4.50 0.61 -4.32
C ALA A 157 5.18 0.22 -5.64
N HIS A 158 6.48 0.53 -5.79
CA HIS A 158 7.28 0.20 -6.96
C HIS A 158 7.42 -1.32 -7.16
N GLU A 159 7.61 -2.10 -6.11
CA GLU A 159 7.67 -3.56 -6.23
C GLU A 159 6.33 -4.13 -6.72
N LEU A 160 5.20 -3.66 -6.21
CA LEU A 160 3.88 -4.05 -6.71
C LEU A 160 3.65 -3.60 -8.16
N TYR A 161 4.12 -2.42 -8.53
CA TYR A 161 4.06 -1.91 -9.90
C TYR A 161 4.85 -2.80 -10.87
N LYS A 162 6.05 -3.23 -10.50
CA LYS A 162 6.88 -4.15 -11.30
C LYS A 162 6.25 -5.54 -11.50
N MET A 163 5.39 -5.95 -10.57
CA MET A 163 4.61 -7.19 -10.67
C MET A 163 3.29 -7.02 -11.43
N ASP A 164 3.12 -5.88 -12.10
CA ASP A 164 1.93 -5.54 -12.91
C ASP A 164 0.61 -5.52 -12.11
N VAL A 165 0.70 -5.20 -10.82
CA VAL A 165 -0.49 -5.01 -9.98
C VAL A 165 -1.15 -3.68 -10.31
N GLN A 166 -2.42 -3.75 -10.71
CA GLN A 166 -3.20 -2.56 -11.09
C GLN A 166 -3.66 -1.79 -9.85
N ILE A 167 -3.92 -0.51 -10.00
CA ILE A 167 -4.53 0.43 -9.03
C ILE A 167 -3.86 0.53 -7.66
N ILE A 168 -3.45 -0.57 -7.01
CA ILE A 168 -2.89 -0.58 -5.64
C ILE A 168 -1.63 0.30 -5.53
N PRO A 169 -0.61 0.17 -6.40
CA PRO A 169 0.57 1.04 -6.35
C PRO A 169 0.22 2.52 -6.50
N ARG A 170 -0.78 2.83 -7.33
CA ARG A 170 -1.25 4.21 -7.52
C ARG A 170 -1.93 4.76 -6.27
N ILE A 171 -2.78 3.96 -5.61
CA ILE A 171 -3.41 4.34 -4.33
C ILE A 171 -2.35 4.61 -3.27
N MET A 172 -1.28 3.80 -3.20
CA MET A 172 -0.17 4.01 -2.28
C MET A 172 0.57 5.32 -2.58
N SER A 173 0.86 5.62 -3.85
CA SER A 173 1.50 6.87 -4.26
C SER A 173 0.66 8.10 -3.91
N GLU A 174 -0.65 8.07 -4.19
CA GLU A 174 -1.53 9.18 -3.86
C GLU A 174 -1.69 9.38 -2.35
N TYR A 175 -1.65 8.29 -1.58
CA TYR A 175 -1.62 8.37 -0.13
C TYR A 175 -0.34 9.04 0.38
N SER A 176 0.81 8.66 -0.17
CA SER A 176 2.10 9.29 0.11
C SER A 176 2.07 10.79 -0.23
N HIS A 177 1.61 11.14 -1.43
CA HIS A 177 1.48 12.52 -1.88
C HIS A 177 0.60 13.36 -0.93
N LYS A 178 -0.55 12.81 -0.52
CA LYS A 178 -1.44 13.47 0.44
C LYS A 178 -0.75 13.79 1.78
N LEU A 179 0.10 12.90 2.27
CA LEU A 179 0.77 13.05 3.57
C LEU A 179 2.02 13.94 3.51
N THR A 180 2.74 13.92 2.40
CA THR A 180 4.08 14.51 2.29
C THR A 180 4.16 15.72 1.36
N GLY A 181 3.19 15.90 0.47
CA GLY A 181 3.26 16.86 -0.62
C GLY A 181 4.20 16.43 -1.77
N ILE A 182 4.80 15.25 -1.69
CA ILE A 182 5.75 14.71 -2.66
C ILE A 182 5.03 13.71 -3.55
N ASP A 183 4.97 13.99 -4.85
CA ASP A 183 4.36 13.11 -5.85
C ASP A 183 5.42 12.28 -6.57
N ILE A 184 5.39 10.96 -6.37
CA ILE A 184 6.27 10.01 -7.04
C ILE A 184 5.43 8.93 -7.70
N HIS A 185 5.50 8.85 -9.03
CA HIS A 185 4.83 7.79 -9.77
C HIS A 185 5.40 6.42 -9.37
N PRO A 186 4.58 5.37 -9.13
CA PRO A 186 5.09 4.06 -8.67
C PRO A 186 6.03 3.38 -9.67
N GLY A 187 5.97 3.75 -10.95
CA GLY A 187 6.90 3.28 -11.98
C GLY A 187 8.24 4.03 -12.04
N ALA A 188 8.44 5.08 -11.24
CA ALA A 188 9.71 5.79 -11.23
C ALA A 188 10.83 4.92 -10.63
N SER A 189 12.02 4.96 -11.22
CA SER A 189 13.22 4.29 -10.68
C SER A 189 14.02 5.30 -9.87
N ILE A 190 14.17 5.02 -8.58
CA ILE A 190 14.95 5.84 -7.64
C ILE A 190 16.11 4.98 -7.12
N GLY A 191 17.33 5.45 -7.35
CA GLY A 191 18.56 4.79 -6.92
C GLY A 191 18.85 4.97 -5.44
#